data_6d448034032fc9daf6a5ecfdc2db308f
#
_entry.id   6d448034032fc9daf6a5ecfdc2db308f
#
_cell.length_a   1.000
_cell.length_b   1.000
_cell.length_c   1.000
_cell.angle_alpha   90.00
_cell.angle_beta   90.00
_cell.angle_gamma   90.00
#
_symmetry.space_group_name_H-M   'P 1'
#
loop_
_entity.id
_entity.type
_entity.pdbx_description
1 polymer ?
#
loop_
_entity_poly.entity_id
_entity_poly.type
_entity_poly.pdbx_seq_one_letter_code
_entity_poly.pdbx_strand_id
1 'polypeptide(L)'
;MDFEEITKHWNEFGLVVIPGFLDRLEIAELRRICDHVLQQAIAAAPDRANASNIAYLTERRYFLSHEADLLRLLEFIADQRIVSLLSRLSGELPLFHNTQYFYNPANMSWDGDWHRDTQFLAPEIALERERMKQHTVHFRVALVADSQLEYVPASERRWDLAGELEIRKGAEPRRSDMPGSKKTELGVGDACLFHAWGIHRGTYRADVPRRTLDIVYGWGAACDYCPPPPMCFTDRDLLARLSTSARSFFDYFIKTYGRYWNQT
;
A
#
# COMPACT_ATOMS: atom_id res chain seq x y z
N MET A 1 18.84 -9.66 3.58
CA MET A 1 18.30 -9.59 4.97
C MET A 1 17.55 -10.87 5.24
N ASP A 2 17.86 -11.56 6.32
CA ASP A 2 17.15 -12.77 6.71
C ASP A 2 15.86 -12.44 7.51
N PHE A 3 15.07 -13.46 7.83
CA PHE A 3 13.79 -13.25 8.50
C PHE A 3 13.93 -12.74 9.94
N GLU A 4 14.99 -13.10 10.65
CA GLU A 4 15.22 -12.63 12.02
C GLU A 4 15.53 -11.14 12.03
N GLU A 5 16.36 -10.68 11.10
CA GLU A 5 16.66 -9.25 10.91
C GLU A 5 15.41 -8.47 10.53
N ILE A 6 14.59 -8.99 9.59
CA ILE A 6 13.31 -8.37 9.21
C ILE A 6 12.40 -8.25 10.44
N THR A 7 12.24 -9.34 11.19
CA THR A 7 11.39 -9.37 12.40
C THR A 7 11.88 -8.39 13.45
N LYS A 8 13.19 -8.32 13.67
CA LYS A 8 13.78 -7.38 14.62
C LYS A 8 13.47 -5.94 14.22
N HIS A 9 13.75 -5.54 12.98
CA HIS A 9 13.48 -4.17 12.50
C HIS A 9 11.98 -3.85 12.52
N TRP A 10 11.14 -4.78 12.09
CA TRP A 10 9.69 -4.65 12.16
C TRP A 10 9.23 -4.42 13.59
N ASN A 11 9.70 -5.24 14.52
CA ASN A 11 9.38 -5.12 15.93
C ASN A 11 9.97 -3.88 16.61
N GLU A 12 11.03 -3.31 16.12
CA GLU A 12 11.67 -2.13 16.70
C GLU A 12 11.09 -0.84 16.15
N PHE A 13 10.83 -0.77 14.84
CA PHE A 13 10.53 0.49 14.15
C PHE A 13 9.14 0.56 13.50
N GLY A 14 8.42 -0.57 13.34
CA GLY A 14 7.16 -0.63 12.57
C GLY A 14 7.33 -0.40 11.07
N LEU A 15 8.59 -0.38 10.62
CA LEU A 15 9.00 -0.24 9.24
C LEU A 15 10.27 -1.06 9.00
N VAL A 16 10.36 -1.74 7.86
CA VAL A 16 11.57 -2.46 7.44
C VAL A 16 11.77 -2.34 5.94
N VAL A 17 13.01 -2.09 5.51
CA VAL A 17 13.42 -2.14 4.10
C VAL A 17 14.01 -3.51 3.81
N ILE A 18 13.60 -4.10 2.71
CA ILE A 18 14.05 -5.41 2.21
C ILE A 18 14.79 -5.19 0.89
N PRO A 19 16.12 -5.12 0.89
CA PRO A 19 16.89 -4.84 -0.30
C PRO A 19 16.78 -5.94 -1.36
N GLY A 20 16.68 -5.54 -2.64
CA GLY A 20 16.71 -6.46 -3.76
C GLY A 20 15.57 -7.48 -3.79
N PHE A 21 14.39 -7.09 -3.34
CA PHE A 21 13.20 -7.96 -3.31
C PHE A 21 12.76 -8.39 -4.71
N LEU A 22 12.81 -7.48 -5.69
CA LEU A 22 12.48 -7.72 -7.08
C LEU A 22 13.73 -7.87 -7.93
N ASP A 23 13.72 -8.79 -8.88
CA ASP A 23 14.70 -8.86 -9.93
C ASP A 23 14.41 -7.85 -11.08
N ARG A 24 15.35 -7.76 -12.04
CA ARG A 24 15.24 -6.80 -13.15
C ARG A 24 14.02 -7.05 -14.06
N LEU A 25 13.62 -8.30 -14.25
CA LEU A 25 12.49 -8.66 -15.11
C LEU A 25 11.18 -8.33 -14.41
N GLU A 26 11.06 -8.64 -13.13
CA GLU A 26 9.91 -8.28 -12.31
C GLU A 26 9.72 -6.76 -12.25
N ILE A 27 10.80 -6.00 -12.06
CA ILE A 27 10.77 -4.53 -12.06
C ILE A 27 10.23 -3.99 -13.38
N ALA A 28 10.79 -4.46 -14.50
CA ALA A 28 10.40 -3.99 -15.83
C ALA A 28 8.92 -4.32 -16.13
N GLU A 29 8.50 -5.51 -15.78
CA GLU A 29 7.13 -5.98 -16.01
C GLU A 29 6.12 -5.21 -15.16
N LEU A 30 6.33 -5.14 -13.85
CA LEU A 30 5.43 -4.42 -12.94
C LEU A 30 5.38 -2.93 -13.28
N ARG A 31 6.52 -2.32 -13.62
CA ARG A 31 6.55 -0.93 -14.04
C ARG A 31 5.72 -0.71 -15.29
N ARG A 32 5.87 -1.55 -16.33
CA ARG A 32 5.08 -1.48 -17.55
C ARG A 32 3.56 -1.58 -17.27
N ILE A 33 3.17 -2.53 -16.41
CA ILE A 33 1.77 -2.73 -16.03
C ILE A 33 1.23 -1.49 -15.30
N CYS A 34 1.94 -1.00 -14.29
CA CYS A 34 1.51 0.15 -13.50
C CYS A 34 1.50 1.46 -14.32
N ASP A 35 2.51 1.67 -15.19
CA ASP A 35 2.55 2.83 -16.08
C ASP A 35 1.41 2.77 -17.13
N HIS A 36 1.00 1.57 -17.59
CA HIS A 36 -0.17 1.41 -18.44
C HIS A 36 -1.45 1.86 -17.72
N VAL A 37 -1.67 1.42 -16.47
CA VAL A 37 -2.80 1.86 -15.64
C VAL A 37 -2.79 3.37 -15.45
N LEU A 38 -1.63 3.95 -15.16
CA LEU A 38 -1.46 5.40 -15.01
C LEU A 38 -1.87 6.14 -16.29
N GLN A 39 -1.40 5.69 -17.45
CA GLN A 39 -1.76 6.29 -18.74
C GLN A 39 -3.26 6.25 -19.01
N GLN A 40 -3.92 5.12 -18.73
CA GLN A 40 -5.37 4.97 -18.87
C GLN A 40 -6.12 5.92 -17.91
N ALA A 41 -5.66 6.03 -16.68
CA ALA A 41 -6.28 6.89 -15.68
C ALA A 41 -6.13 8.39 -16.04
N ILE A 42 -4.96 8.82 -16.56
CA ILE A 42 -4.74 10.20 -17.03
C ILE A 42 -5.56 10.46 -18.29
N ALA A 43 -5.65 9.51 -19.22
CA ALA A 43 -6.48 9.67 -20.41
C ALA A 43 -7.97 9.87 -20.07
N ALA A 44 -8.46 9.17 -19.03
CA ALA A 44 -9.84 9.31 -18.55
C ALA A 44 -10.07 10.60 -17.73
N ALA A 45 -9.06 11.11 -17.04
CA ALA A 45 -9.13 12.29 -16.19
C ALA A 45 -7.74 13.00 -16.17
N PRO A 46 -7.50 13.98 -17.07
CA PRO A 46 -6.18 14.61 -17.25
C PRO A 46 -5.60 15.31 -16.01
N ASP A 47 -6.43 15.78 -15.10
CA ASP A 47 -6.03 16.36 -13.81
C ASP A 47 -5.27 15.36 -12.92
N ARG A 48 -5.47 14.07 -13.12
CA ARG A 48 -4.71 13.01 -12.44
C ARG A 48 -3.20 13.07 -12.71
N ALA A 49 -2.76 13.71 -13.79
CA ALA A 49 -1.34 13.95 -14.03
C ALA A 49 -0.65 14.72 -12.89
N ASN A 50 -1.41 15.50 -12.13
CA ASN A 50 -0.94 16.25 -10.96
C ASN A 50 -1.40 15.63 -9.61
N ALA A 51 -1.97 14.43 -9.62
CA ALA A 51 -2.21 13.68 -8.39
C ALA A 51 -0.94 12.97 -7.92
N SER A 52 -1.01 12.35 -6.75
CA SER A 52 0.12 11.64 -6.15
C SER A 52 0.07 10.13 -6.35
N ASN A 53 -1.14 9.57 -6.52
CA ASN A 53 -1.33 8.13 -6.66
C ASN A 53 -2.62 7.77 -7.41
N ILE A 54 -2.67 6.51 -7.81
CA ILE A 54 -3.89 5.82 -8.24
C ILE A 54 -4.11 4.63 -7.31
N ALA A 55 -5.31 4.50 -6.78
CA ALA A 55 -5.74 3.33 -6.03
C ALA A 55 -6.50 2.34 -6.91
N TYR A 56 -6.66 1.10 -6.43
CA TYR A 56 -7.44 0.04 -7.09
C TYR A 56 -6.95 -0.31 -8.50
N LEU A 57 -5.64 -0.55 -8.66
CA LEU A 57 -5.07 -0.91 -9.95
C LEU A 57 -5.66 -2.18 -10.57
N THR A 58 -6.29 -3.02 -9.75
CA THR A 58 -6.94 -4.27 -10.18
C THR A 58 -8.29 -4.08 -10.86
N GLU A 59 -8.75 -2.84 -11.06
CA GLU A 59 -9.99 -2.59 -11.79
C GLU A 59 -9.91 -3.05 -13.24
N ARG A 60 -10.87 -3.87 -13.65
CA ARG A 60 -10.89 -4.49 -14.97
C ARG A 60 -10.88 -3.48 -16.14
N ARG A 61 -11.42 -2.28 -15.92
CA ARG A 61 -11.44 -1.22 -16.96
C ARG A 61 -10.06 -0.84 -17.49
N TYR A 62 -9.01 -1.02 -16.70
CA TYR A 62 -7.64 -0.74 -17.13
C TYR A 62 -7.05 -1.83 -18.03
N PHE A 63 -7.68 -3.00 -18.12
CA PHE A 63 -7.11 -4.20 -18.72
C PHE A 63 -8.01 -4.81 -19.81
N LEU A 64 -8.94 -4.05 -20.40
CA LEU A 64 -9.91 -4.56 -21.40
C LEU A 64 -9.25 -5.28 -22.59
N SER A 65 -8.05 -4.86 -22.98
CA SER A 65 -7.25 -5.50 -24.05
C SER A 65 -5.95 -6.12 -23.55
N HIS A 66 -5.73 -6.16 -22.22
CA HIS A 66 -4.47 -6.58 -21.60
C HIS A 66 -4.73 -7.47 -20.38
N GLU A 67 -5.63 -8.44 -20.51
CA GLU A 67 -6.03 -9.32 -19.41
C GLU A 67 -4.87 -10.11 -18.80
N ALA A 68 -3.84 -10.45 -19.59
CA ALA A 68 -2.63 -11.08 -19.10
C ALA A 68 -1.88 -10.21 -18.08
N ASP A 69 -1.91 -8.89 -18.25
CA ASP A 69 -1.30 -7.95 -17.31
C ASP A 69 -2.06 -7.89 -15.98
N LEU A 70 -3.39 -7.98 -16.01
CA LEU A 70 -4.19 -8.09 -14.80
C LEU A 70 -3.88 -9.39 -14.04
N LEU A 71 -3.80 -10.52 -14.75
CA LEU A 71 -3.42 -11.80 -14.14
C LEU A 71 -2.04 -11.71 -13.50
N ARG A 72 -1.07 -11.09 -14.19
CA ARG A 72 0.27 -10.92 -13.65
C ARG A 72 0.30 -10.04 -12.40
N LEU A 73 -0.48 -8.96 -12.37
CA LEU A 73 -0.62 -8.11 -11.18
C LEU A 73 -1.26 -8.89 -10.01
N LEU A 74 -2.30 -9.69 -10.28
CA LEU A 74 -2.93 -10.54 -9.27
C LEU A 74 -1.96 -11.61 -8.73
N GLU A 75 -1.17 -12.25 -9.60
CA GLU A 75 -0.12 -13.19 -9.17
C GLU A 75 0.90 -12.51 -8.25
N PHE A 76 1.29 -11.26 -8.54
CA PHE A 76 2.21 -10.50 -7.70
C PHE A 76 1.58 -10.12 -6.34
N ILE A 77 0.30 -9.71 -6.32
CA ILE A 77 -0.42 -9.45 -5.06
C ILE A 77 -0.44 -10.70 -4.16
N ALA A 78 -0.55 -11.88 -4.76
CA ALA A 78 -0.56 -13.17 -4.06
C ALA A 78 0.82 -13.85 -3.99
N ASP A 79 1.91 -13.12 -4.26
CA ASP A 79 3.27 -13.67 -4.26
C ASP A 79 3.58 -14.33 -2.91
N GLN A 80 4.02 -15.59 -2.97
CA GLN A 80 4.27 -16.40 -1.78
C GLN A 80 5.42 -15.84 -0.92
N ARG A 81 6.34 -15.06 -1.50
CA ARG A 81 7.37 -14.34 -0.74
C ARG A 81 6.73 -13.31 0.21
N ILE A 82 5.73 -12.57 -0.29
CA ILE A 82 4.99 -11.57 0.49
C ILE A 82 4.06 -12.25 1.49
N VAL A 83 3.21 -13.17 1.00
CA VAL A 83 2.21 -13.86 1.83
C VAL A 83 2.88 -14.62 2.98
N SER A 84 3.98 -15.34 2.72
CA SER A 84 4.72 -16.07 3.75
C SER A 84 5.40 -15.14 4.75
N LEU A 85 5.98 -14.02 4.28
CA LEU A 85 6.56 -13.01 5.15
C LEU A 85 5.52 -12.46 6.12
N LEU A 86 4.39 -12.00 5.60
CA LEU A 86 3.31 -11.41 6.40
C LEU A 86 2.70 -12.44 7.35
N SER A 87 2.46 -13.67 6.88
CA SER A 87 1.93 -14.75 7.73
C SER A 87 2.87 -15.09 8.88
N ARG A 88 4.18 -15.07 8.66
CA ARG A 88 5.17 -15.33 9.72
C ARG A 88 5.28 -14.17 10.72
N LEU A 89 5.10 -12.93 10.27
CA LEU A 89 5.12 -11.76 11.15
C LEU A 89 3.86 -11.64 12.01
N SER A 90 2.69 -11.99 11.45
CA SER A 90 1.39 -11.85 12.10
C SER A 90 0.90 -13.09 12.82
N GLY A 91 1.36 -14.27 12.40
CA GLY A 91 0.79 -15.57 12.81
C GLY A 91 -0.52 -15.91 12.08
N GLU A 92 -0.98 -15.09 11.13
CA GLU A 92 -2.24 -15.24 10.42
C GLU A 92 -2.05 -15.11 8.91
N LEU A 93 -2.99 -15.61 8.12
CA LEU A 93 -2.98 -15.41 6.68
C LEU A 93 -3.41 -13.95 6.37
N PRO A 94 -2.62 -13.19 5.60
CA PRO A 94 -2.98 -11.81 5.28
C PRO A 94 -4.18 -11.74 4.33
N LEU A 95 -4.99 -10.72 4.50
CA LEU A 95 -6.09 -10.35 3.60
C LEU A 95 -5.64 -9.21 2.69
N PHE A 96 -5.92 -9.33 1.42
CA PHE A 96 -5.73 -8.24 0.48
C PHE A 96 -6.74 -7.12 0.73
N HIS A 97 -6.30 -5.86 0.72
CA HIS A 97 -7.18 -4.71 0.86
C HIS A 97 -7.21 -3.86 -0.41
N ASN A 98 -6.04 -3.43 -0.90
CA ASN A 98 -5.96 -2.48 -1.98
C ASN A 98 -4.58 -2.49 -2.66
N THR A 99 -4.51 -1.87 -3.81
CA THR A 99 -3.27 -1.49 -4.49
C THR A 99 -3.23 0.00 -4.70
N GLN A 100 -2.05 0.61 -4.54
CA GLN A 100 -1.82 2.01 -4.83
C GLN A 100 -0.54 2.15 -5.65
N TYR A 101 -0.57 2.97 -6.69
CA TYR A 101 0.60 3.31 -7.47
C TYR A 101 0.93 4.77 -7.31
N PHE A 102 2.06 5.06 -6.68
CA PHE A 102 2.56 6.42 -6.48
C PHE A 102 3.48 6.82 -7.61
N TYR A 103 3.30 8.05 -8.09
CA TYR A 103 4.07 8.64 -9.17
C TYR A 103 4.37 10.11 -8.89
N ASN A 104 5.35 10.67 -9.60
CA ASN A 104 5.63 12.09 -9.52
C ASN A 104 4.55 12.90 -10.26
N PRO A 105 4.06 14.00 -9.67
CA PRO A 105 3.14 14.90 -10.36
C PRO A 105 3.83 15.60 -11.54
N ALA A 106 3.04 16.01 -12.53
CA ALA A 106 3.58 16.60 -13.77
C ALA A 106 4.18 17.98 -13.55
N ASN A 107 3.51 18.86 -12.77
CA ASN A 107 3.81 20.30 -12.76
C ASN A 107 3.95 20.90 -11.36
N MET A 108 3.62 20.20 -10.31
CA MET A 108 3.60 20.73 -8.94
C MET A 108 4.38 19.84 -7.99
N SER A 109 5.08 20.49 -7.05
CA SER A 109 5.72 19.77 -5.93
C SER A 109 5.04 20.17 -4.63
N TRP A 110 4.81 19.22 -3.74
CA TRP A 110 4.26 19.47 -2.40
C TRP A 110 4.70 18.41 -1.40
N ASP A 111 4.58 18.72 -0.14
CA ASP A 111 4.66 17.75 0.93
C ASP A 111 3.24 17.32 1.32
N GLY A 112 3.04 16.01 1.42
CA GLY A 112 1.80 15.46 1.93
C GLY A 112 1.59 15.79 3.40
N ASP A 113 0.35 15.73 3.83
CA ASP A 113 0.02 15.88 5.23
C ASP A 113 0.49 14.68 6.04
N TRP A 114 1.02 14.92 7.23
CA TRP A 114 1.28 13.85 8.19
C TRP A 114 -0.02 13.19 8.62
N HIS A 115 -0.06 11.86 8.55
CA HIS A 115 -1.26 11.11 8.85
C HIS A 115 -0.96 9.71 9.40
N ARG A 116 -2.00 9.11 9.94
CA ARG A 116 -2.17 7.67 10.10
C ARG A 116 -3.35 7.29 9.20
N ASP A 117 -3.30 6.17 8.52
CA ASP A 117 -4.41 5.80 7.62
C ASP A 117 -5.74 5.59 8.37
N THR A 118 -5.69 5.28 9.67
CA THR A 118 -6.87 5.22 10.53
C THR A 118 -7.71 6.49 10.49
N GLN A 119 -7.09 7.67 10.30
CA GLN A 119 -7.82 8.96 10.29
C GLN A 119 -8.78 9.12 9.10
N PHE A 120 -8.54 8.41 7.99
CA PHE A 120 -9.41 8.44 6.83
C PHE A 120 -10.65 7.57 7.02
N LEU A 121 -10.57 6.57 7.90
CA LEU A 121 -11.67 5.67 8.25
C LEU A 121 -12.46 6.15 9.48
N ALA A 122 -11.82 6.99 10.31
CA ALA A 122 -12.34 7.42 11.59
C ALA A 122 -11.82 8.83 11.92
N PRO A 123 -12.48 9.90 11.48
CA PRO A 123 -12.02 11.28 11.69
C PRO A 123 -11.97 11.69 13.15
N GLU A 124 -12.80 11.07 14.00
CA GLU A 124 -12.82 11.33 15.43
C GLU A 124 -11.68 10.63 16.16
N ILE A 125 -10.97 11.34 17.03
CA ILE A 125 -9.79 10.85 17.75
C ILE A 125 -10.08 9.54 18.51
N ALA A 126 -11.21 9.46 19.20
CA ALA A 126 -11.57 8.27 19.99
C ALA A 126 -11.75 7.03 19.09
N LEU A 127 -12.41 7.19 17.97
CA LEU A 127 -12.66 6.13 17.00
C LEU A 127 -11.37 5.77 16.24
N GLU A 128 -10.52 6.74 15.92
CA GLU A 128 -9.22 6.51 15.32
C GLU A 128 -8.33 5.67 16.24
N ARG A 129 -8.31 5.98 17.54
CA ARG A 129 -7.57 5.18 18.56
C ARG A 129 -8.07 3.73 18.64
N GLU A 130 -9.37 3.51 18.55
CA GLU A 130 -9.96 2.17 18.56
C GLU A 130 -9.50 1.37 17.31
N ARG A 131 -9.48 2.01 16.16
CA ARG A 131 -9.04 1.38 14.90
C ARG A 131 -7.55 1.05 14.86
N MET A 132 -6.71 1.68 15.66
CA MET A 132 -5.29 1.30 15.80
C MET A 132 -5.07 -0.11 16.36
N LYS A 133 -6.11 -0.77 16.86
CA LYS A 133 -6.06 -2.18 17.28
C LYS A 133 -6.12 -3.15 16.09
N GLN A 134 -6.51 -2.69 14.91
CA GLN A 134 -6.48 -3.47 13.68
C GLN A 134 -5.07 -3.46 13.09
N HIS A 135 -4.77 -4.45 12.27
CA HIS A 135 -3.46 -4.54 11.63
C HIS A 135 -3.61 -4.35 10.12
N THR A 136 -3.07 -3.24 9.64
CA THR A 136 -2.98 -2.94 8.22
C THR A 136 -1.56 -2.49 7.90
N VAL A 137 -1.02 -3.01 6.81
CA VAL A 137 0.35 -2.75 6.38
C VAL A 137 0.40 -2.44 4.90
N HIS A 138 1.37 -1.62 4.52
CA HIS A 138 1.77 -1.42 3.15
C HIS A 138 3.00 -2.27 2.86
N PHE A 139 2.90 -3.08 1.82
CA PHE A 139 4.05 -3.69 1.18
C PHE A 139 4.34 -2.91 -0.09
N ARG A 140 5.32 -2.03 -0.02
CA ARG A 140 5.73 -1.13 -1.10
C ARG A 140 6.93 -1.71 -1.84
N VAL A 141 6.90 -1.68 -3.18
CA VAL A 141 8.07 -1.99 -4.01
C VAL A 141 8.46 -0.77 -4.83
N ALA A 142 9.76 -0.49 -4.90
CA ALA A 142 10.33 0.63 -5.64
C ALA A 142 10.69 0.21 -7.08
N LEU A 143 9.93 0.67 -8.06
CA LEU A 143 10.17 0.42 -9.49
C LEU A 143 11.13 1.45 -10.11
N VAL A 144 11.42 2.52 -9.40
CA VAL A 144 12.55 3.44 -9.51
C VAL A 144 13.02 3.74 -8.10
N ALA A 145 14.23 4.25 -7.93
CA ALA A 145 14.72 4.67 -6.62
C ALA A 145 13.76 5.70 -6.00
N ASP A 146 13.41 5.55 -4.73
CA ASP A 146 12.46 6.39 -4.02
C ASP A 146 12.96 6.77 -2.62
N SER A 147 12.83 8.05 -2.26
CA SER A 147 13.10 8.56 -0.91
C SER A 147 12.01 9.52 -0.44
N GLN A 148 10.81 9.34 -0.98
CA GLN A 148 9.68 10.25 -0.77
C GLN A 148 8.65 9.72 0.25
N LEU A 149 8.99 8.69 1.03
CA LEU A 149 8.25 8.27 2.21
C LEU A 149 9.00 8.74 3.46
N GLU A 150 8.30 9.46 4.31
CA GLU A 150 8.76 9.81 5.66
C GLU A 150 7.89 9.09 6.70
N TYR A 151 8.52 8.53 7.73
CA TYR A 151 7.88 7.71 8.74
C TYR A 151 8.43 8.02 10.12
N VAL A 152 7.58 8.02 11.15
CA VAL A 152 8.00 8.14 12.55
C VAL A 152 8.12 6.73 13.13
N PRO A 153 9.34 6.25 13.37
CA PRO A 153 9.58 4.89 13.88
C PRO A 153 8.82 4.59 15.16
N ALA A 154 8.28 3.38 15.29
CA ALA A 154 7.54 2.87 16.43
C ALA A 154 6.28 3.68 16.82
N SER A 155 5.81 4.58 15.96
CA SER A 155 4.60 5.36 16.21
C SER A 155 3.31 4.55 16.10
N GLU A 156 3.33 3.40 15.42
CA GLU A 156 2.18 2.49 15.28
C GLU A 156 1.75 1.85 16.61
N ARG A 157 2.64 1.80 17.61
CA ARG A 157 2.40 1.14 18.91
C ARG A 157 1.90 2.07 19.99
N ARG A 158 1.84 3.35 19.71
CA ARG A 158 1.45 4.37 20.66
C ARG A 158 0.56 5.42 20.01
N TRP A 159 -0.20 6.10 20.82
CA TRP A 159 -0.88 7.30 20.35
C TRP A 159 0.12 8.45 20.17
N ASP A 160 -0.33 9.48 19.47
CA ASP A 160 0.46 10.67 19.21
C ASP A 160 0.92 11.35 20.53
N LEU A 161 2.15 11.82 20.53
CA LEU A 161 2.59 12.81 21.50
C LEU A 161 1.91 14.16 21.22
N ALA A 162 1.88 15.05 22.21
CA ALA A 162 1.17 16.34 22.06
C ALA A 162 1.61 17.13 20.83
N GLY A 163 2.93 17.22 20.57
CA GLY A 163 3.46 17.90 19.38
C GLY A 163 3.13 17.20 18.05
N GLU A 164 3.11 15.86 18.05
CA GLU A 164 2.74 15.09 16.87
C GLU A 164 1.25 15.25 16.53
N LEU A 165 0.40 15.24 17.57
CA LEU A 165 -1.05 15.44 17.41
C LEU A 165 -1.35 16.84 16.86
N GLU A 166 -0.65 17.86 17.34
CA GLU A 166 -0.81 19.23 16.88
C GLU A 166 -0.43 19.36 15.39
N ILE A 167 0.68 18.78 14.98
CA ILE A 167 1.09 18.76 13.56
C ILE A 167 0.09 17.98 12.70
N ARG A 168 -0.43 16.86 13.20
CA ARG A 168 -1.30 15.99 12.44
C ARG A 168 -2.76 16.45 12.38
N LYS A 169 -3.28 17.04 13.46
CA LYS A 169 -4.70 17.40 13.61
C LYS A 169 -4.97 18.81 14.14
N GLY A 170 -3.93 19.58 14.44
CA GLY A 170 -4.05 20.96 14.92
C GLY A 170 -4.45 21.95 13.83
N ALA A 171 -4.46 23.22 14.19
CA ALA A 171 -4.80 24.33 13.29
C ALA A 171 -3.69 24.66 12.29
N GLU A 172 -2.43 24.37 12.65
CA GLU A 172 -1.27 24.59 11.78
C GLU A 172 -1.20 23.56 10.66
N PRO A 173 -0.57 23.89 9.53
CA PRO A 173 -0.44 22.98 8.40
C PRO A 173 0.24 21.67 8.79
N ARG A 174 -0.37 20.54 8.46
CA ARG A 174 0.15 19.17 8.66
C ARG A 174 1.41 18.86 7.85
N ARG A 175 2.04 19.89 7.29
CA ARG A 175 3.23 19.80 6.44
C ARG A 175 4.50 20.24 7.14
N SER A 176 4.41 20.67 8.40
CA SER A 176 5.57 20.96 9.24
C SER A 176 6.44 19.71 9.44
N ASP A 177 7.68 19.90 9.85
CA ASP A 177 8.56 18.79 10.20
C ASP A 177 8.00 18.02 11.40
N MET A 178 7.94 16.71 11.27
CA MET A 178 7.47 15.83 12.34
C MET A 178 8.66 15.37 13.19
N PRO A 179 8.63 15.61 14.52
CA PRO A 179 9.72 15.18 15.40
C PRO A 179 10.01 13.67 15.28
N GLY A 180 11.28 13.32 15.15
CA GLY A 180 11.72 11.92 15.05
C GLY A 180 11.44 11.22 13.73
N SER A 181 10.84 11.90 12.76
CA SER A 181 10.61 11.32 11.43
C SER A 181 11.92 11.01 10.72
N LYS A 182 11.89 9.98 9.90
CA LYS A 182 13.01 9.56 9.04
C LYS A 182 12.52 9.34 7.62
N LYS A 183 13.35 9.71 6.66
CA LYS A 183 13.15 9.33 5.24
C LYS A 183 13.47 7.86 5.06
N THR A 184 12.67 7.21 4.22
CA THR A 184 12.90 5.82 3.82
C THR A 184 13.59 5.83 2.46
N GLU A 185 14.81 5.31 2.40
CA GLU A 185 15.61 5.22 1.19
C GLU A 185 15.41 3.84 0.55
N LEU A 186 14.92 3.80 -0.68
CA LEU A 186 14.70 2.57 -1.45
C LEU A 186 15.49 2.62 -2.75
N GLY A 187 16.37 1.64 -2.96
CA GLY A 187 16.95 1.33 -4.26
C GLY A 187 15.90 0.74 -5.21
N VAL A 188 16.24 0.69 -6.50
CA VAL A 188 15.40 0.05 -7.52
C VAL A 188 15.25 -1.44 -7.22
N GLY A 189 14.02 -1.93 -7.07
CA GLY A 189 13.73 -3.33 -6.72
C GLY A 189 13.69 -3.62 -5.22
N ASP A 190 13.98 -2.65 -4.37
CA ASP A 190 13.79 -2.81 -2.93
C ASP A 190 12.31 -2.85 -2.58
N ALA A 191 11.98 -3.57 -1.50
CA ALA A 191 10.68 -3.48 -0.86
C ALA A 191 10.77 -2.76 0.48
N CYS A 192 9.65 -2.17 0.90
CA CYS A 192 9.47 -1.59 2.22
C CYS A 192 8.15 -2.09 2.79
N LEU A 193 8.20 -2.73 3.96
CA LEU A 193 7.02 -3.04 4.75
C LEU A 193 6.87 -1.99 5.84
N PHE A 194 5.71 -1.34 5.95
CA PHE A 194 5.44 -0.39 7.03
C PHE A 194 3.99 -0.47 7.50
N HIS A 195 3.80 -0.16 8.78
CA HIS A 195 2.48 -0.20 9.39
C HIS A 195 1.66 1.03 9.00
N ALA A 196 0.46 0.84 8.45
CA ALA A 196 -0.42 1.91 8.02
C ALA A 196 -0.86 2.85 9.16
N TRP A 197 -0.79 2.35 10.40
CA TRP A 197 -1.10 3.12 11.62
C TRP A 197 0.09 3.89 12.18
N GLY A 198 1.29 3.75 11.63
CA GLY A 198 2.40 4.62 11.93
C GLY A 198 2.17 6.03 11.38
N ILE A 199 2.73 7.04 12.03
CA ILE A 199 2.68 8.41 11.53
C ILE A 199 3.60 8.50 10.32
N HIS A 200 3.05 8.86 9.16
CA HIS A 200 3.82 8.94 7.93
C HIS A 200 3.28 10.02 6.98
N ARG A 201 4.07 10.34 5.98
CA ARG A 201 3.64 11.14 4.82
C ARG A 201 4.42 10.75 3.56
N GLY A 202 3.86 11.06 2.40
CA GLY A 202 4.60 11.12 1.15
C GLY A 202 5.02 12.55 0.85
N THR A 203 6.21 12.74 0.27
CA THR A 203 6.58 13.98 -0.38
C THR A 203 6.48 13.79 -1.89
N TYR A 204 6.15 14.82 -2.64
CA TYR A 204 5.88 14.73 -4.07
C TYR A 204 6.67 15.81 -4.80
N ARG A 205 7.51 15.40 -5.74
CA ARG A 205 8.40 16.29 -6.50
C ARG A 205 8.19 16.06 -7.98
N ALA A 206 7.88 17.13 -8.71
CA ALA A 206 7.63 17.03 -10.14
C ALA A 206 8.89 16.64 -10.94
N ASP A 207 10.04 17.08 -10.46
CA ASP A 207 11.38 16.89 -11.06
C ASP A 207 12.10 15.61 -10.59
N VAL A 208 11.52 14.86 -9.63
CA VAL A 208 12.09 13.60 -9.13
C VAL A 208 11.19 12.44 -9.53
N PRO A 209 11.66 11.52 -10.39
CA PRO A 209 10.87 10.36 -10.78
C PRO A 209 10.43 9.54 -9.56
N ARG A 210 9.16 9.16 -9.53
CA ARG A 210 8.60 8.27 -8.53
C ARG A 210 7.74 7.21 -9.21
N ARG A 211 8.01 5.95 -8.91
CA ARG A 211 7.23 4.79 -9.36
C ARG A 211 7.29 3.74 -8.27
N THR A 212 6.33 3.76 -7.36
CA THR A 212 6.23 2.76 -6.29
C THR A 212 4.85 2.11 -6.31
N LEU A 213 4.83 0.79 -6.25
CA LEU A 213 3.61 0.01 -6.13
C LEU A 213 3.45 -0.42 -4.66
N ASP A 214 2.36 0.01 -4.03
CA ASP A 214 1.96 -0.44 -2.72
C ASP A 214 0.87 -1.48 -2.86
N ILE A 215 1.00 -2.57 -2.09
CA ILE A 215 -0.08 -3.52 -1.85
C ILE A 215 -0.43 -3.42 -0.38
N VAL A 216 -1.69 -3.12 -0.10
CA VAL A 216 -2.20 -2.98 1.27
C VAL A 216 -2.77 -4.32 1.70
N TYR A 217 -2.30 -4.81 2.85
CA TYR A 217 -2.77 -6.04 3.47
C TYR A 217 -3.24 -5.76 4.89
N GLY A 218 -4.13 -6.63 5.38
CA GLY A 218 -4.54 -6.63 6.78
C GLY A 218 -4.64 -8.04 7.32
N TRP A 219 -4.74 -8.16 8.64
CA TRP A 219 -5.05 -9.40 9.34
C TRP A 219 -5.81 -9.14 10.63
N GLY A 220 -6.38 -10.20 11.20
CA GLY A 220 -7.20 -10.12 12.40
C GLY A 220 -8.70 -10.18 12.11
N ALA A 221 -9.45 -10.78 13.02
CA ALA A 221 -10.88 -11.03 12.89
C ALA A 221 -11.74 -9.76 12.85
N ALA A 222 -11.18 -8.60 13.23
CA ALA A 222 -11.87 -7.33 13.32
C ALA A 222 -11.56 -6.38 12.14
N CYS A 223 -11.15 -6.92 11.01
CA CYS A 223 -10.93 -6.09 9.84
C CYS A 223 -12.27 -5.66 9.23
N ASP A 224 -12.85 -4.57 9.77
CA ASP A 224 -14.08 -3.97 9.26
C ASP A 224 -13.92 -3.28 7.92
N TYR A 225 -12.67 -3.18 7.45
CA TYR A 225 -12.38 -2.60 6.15
C TYR A 225 -12.73 -3.60 5.04
N CYS A 226 -13.88 -3.39 4.43
CA CYS A 226 -14.26 -4.10 3.22
C CYS A 226 -14.00 -3.18 2.02
N PRO A 227 -12.95 -3.44 1.23
CA PRO A 227 -12.76 -2.67 0.01
C PRO A 227 -13.94 -2.93 -0.94
N PRO A 228 -14.35 -1.94 -1.74
CA PRO A 228 -15.34 -2.17 -2.79
C PRO A 228 -14.83 -3.31 -3.67
N PRO A 229 -15.70 -4.25 -4.11
CA PRO A 229 -15.26 -5.36 -4.93
C PRO A 229 -14.74 -4.81 -6.26
N PRO A 230 -13.44 -4.87 -6.54
CA PRO A 230 -12.99 -4.69 -7.90
C PRO A 230 -13.65 -5.78 -8.73
N MET A 231 -14.25 -5.45 -9.86
CA MET A 231 -15.03 -6.40 -10.68
C MET A 231 -14.26 -7.68 -11.05
N CYS A 232 -12.92 -7.63 -11.05
CA CYS A 232 -12.09 -8.81 -11.29
C CYS A 232 -12.30 -9.94 -10.28
N PHE A 233 -12.65 -9.64 -9.01
CA PHE A 233 -12.87 -10.67 -7.98
C PHE A 233 -14.25 -11.33 -8.03
N THR A 234 -15.13 -10.86 -8.89
CA THR A 234 -16.42 -11.54 -9.21
C THR A 234 -16.32 -12.38 -10.47
N ASP A 235 -15.24 -12.28 -11.24
CA ASP A 235 -14.99 -13.02 -12.48
C ASP A 235 -14.29 -14.35 -12.18
N ARG A 236 -15.09 -15.42 -12.10
CA ARG A 236 -14.59 -16.77 -11.80
C ARG A 236 -13.69 -17.33 -12.89
N ASP A 237 -13.94 -17.00 -14.15
CA ASP A 237 -13.14 -17.51 -15.28
C ASP A 237 -11.74 -16.85 -15.28
N LEU A 238 -11.68 -15.57 -14.97
CA LEU A 238 -10.41 -14.87 -14.76
C LEU A 238 -9.62 -15.51 -13.62
N LEU A 239 -10.25 -15.68 -12.46
CA LEU A 239 -9.58 -16.21 -11.27
C LEU A 239 -9.15 -17.67 -11.45
N ALA A 240 -9.87 -18.48 -12.24
CA ALA A 240 -9.49 -19.86 -12.53
C ALA A 240 -8.16 -19.98 -13.29
N ARG A 241 -7.69 -18.90 -13.92
CA ARG A 241 -6.42 -18.86 -14.67
C ARG A 241 -5.21 -18.54 -13.81
N LEU A 242 -5.42 -18.11 -12.57
CA LEU A 242 -4.34 -17.88 -11.60
C LEU A 242 -3.71 -19.20 -11.16
N SER A 243 -2.49 -19.13 -10.65
CA SER A 243 -1.82 -20.26 -9.99
C SER A 243 -2.65 -20.77 -8.80
N THR A 244 -2.44 -22.02 -8.39
CA THR A 244 -3.15 -22.60 -7.26
C THR A 244 -2.96 -21.80 -5.97
N SER A 245 -1.76 -21.28 -5.72
CA SER A 245 -1.45 -20.46 -4.55
C SER A 245 -2.17 -19.13 -4.58
N ALA A 246 -2.18 -18.42 -5.72
CA ALA A 246 -2.89 -17.17 -5.87
C ALA A 246 -4.40 -17.33 -5.76
N ARG A 247 -4.96 -18.38 -6.35
CA ARG A 247 -6.38 -18.72 -6.18
C ARG A 247 -6.74 -18.93 -4.70
N SER A 248 -5.98 -19.73 -3.99
CA SER A 248 -6.23 -20.00 -2.56
C SER A 248 -6.18 -18.71 -1.73
N PHE A 249 -5.23 -17.81 -2.04
CA PHE A 249 -5.14 -16.51 -1.38
C PHE A 249 -6.38 -15.64 -1.65
N PHE A 250 -6.83 -15.53 -2.91
CA PHE A 250 -8.03 -14.75 -3.24
C PHE A 250 -9.33 -15.43 -2.81
N ASP A 251 -9.42 -16.76 -2.78
CA ASP A 251 -10.57 -17.46 -2.23
C ASP A 251 -10.79 -17.13 -0.75
N TYR A 252 -9.70 -17.00 0.03
CA TYR A 252 -9.77 -16.57 1.42
C TYR A 252 -10.27 -15.11 1.53
N PHE A 253 -9.74 -14.22 0.72
CA PHE A 253 -10.19 -12.83 0.62
C PHE A 253 -11.68 -12.73 0.23
N ILE A 254 -12.12 -13.43 -0.82
CA ILE A 254 -13.49 -13.43 -1.30
C ILE A 254 -14.43 -14.01 -0.24
N LYS A 255 -14.05 -15.11 0.41
CA LYS A 255 -14.84 -15.70 1.49
C LYS A 255 -15.03 -14.74 2.66
N THR A 256 -14.01 -13.96 2.99
CA THR A 256 -14.06 -13.01 4.09
C THR A 256 -14.93 -11.80 3.78
N TYR A 257 -14.77 -11.21 2.58
CA TYR A 257 -15.40 -9.94 2.23
C TYR A 257 -16.62 -10.07 1.31
N GLY A 258 -16.80 -11.16 0.58
CA GLY A 258 -17.88 -11.32 -0.40
C GLY A 258 -19.28 -11.11 0.17
N ARG A 259 -19.49 -11.38 1.45
CA ARG A 259 -20.78 -11.10 2.15
C ARG A 259 -21.15 -9.63 2.19
N TYR A 260 -20.20 -8.72 2.10
CA TYR A 260 -20.44 -7.28 2.10
C TYR A 260 -20.72 -6.72 0.70
N TRP A 261 -20.30 -7.43 -0.36
CA TRP A 261 -20.44 -6.98 -1.73
C TRP A 261 -21.86 -7.09 -2.30
N ASN A 262 -22.68 -7.94 -1.70
CA ASN A 262 -24.08 -8.18 -2.14
C ASN A 262 -25.10 -7.28 -1.41
N GLN A 263 -24.65 -6.27 -0.67
CA GLN A 263 -25.52 -5.38 0.12
C GLN A 263 -25.78 -4.02 -0.55
N THR A 264 -25.35 -3.84 -1.81
CA THR A 264 -25.59 -2.63 -2.62
C THR A 264 -26.61 -2.85 -3.72
#